data_7e9e32d28dc0222fdcb2ecbb46f8662e
#
_entry.id   7e9e32d28dc0222fdcb2ecbb46f8662e
#
_cell.length_a   1.000
_cell.length_b   1.000
_cell.length_c   1.000
_cell.angle_alpha   90.00
_cell.angle_beta   90.00
_cell.angle_gamma   90.00
#
_symmetry.space_group_name_H-M   'P 1'
#
loop_
_entity.id
_entity.type
_entity.pdbx_description
1 polymer ?
#
loop_
_entity_poly.entity_id
_entity_poly.type
_entity_poly.pdbx_seq_one_letter_code
_entity_poly.pdbx_strand_id
1 'polypeptide(L)'
;MIKFYKIFILIIFTILTSCSSENKKISIIKEDDLELQMIDAYKEGYEELEKGDVIYAAKKFNEAELLYPQSEWASKSVLLSAYAYYSKNYYERSIEELERFIKKYPKHENMDYAYFLLAM
;
A
#
# COMPACT_ATOMS: atom_id res chain seq x y z
N MET A 1 -47.62 11.98 -40.62
CA MET A 1 -46.57 10.96 -40.44
C MET A 1 -45.15 11.51 -40.63
N ILE A 2 -44.85 12.29 -41.66
CA ILE A 2 -43.49 12.81 -41.93
C ILE A 2 -42.95 13.74 -40.82
N LYS A 3 -43.79 14.52 -40.12
CA LYS A 3 -43.37 15.40 -39.04
C LYS A 3 -42.93 14.63 -37.77
N PHE A 4 -43.61 13.55 -37.47
CA PHE A 4 -43.25 12.68 -36.34
C PHE A 4 -41.92 11.96 -36.57
N TYR A 5 -41.67 11.52 -37.80
CA TYR A 5 -40.41 10.89 -38.16
C TYR A 5 -39.22 11.83 -38.05
N LYS A 6 -39.37 13.10 -38.43
CA LYS A 6 -38.31 14.11 -38.30
C LYS A 6 -38.00 14.40 -36.82
N ILE A 7 -39.02 14.47 -35.95
CA ILE A 7 -38.84 14.68 -34.51
C ILE A 7 -38.14 13.47 -33.90
N PHE A 8 -38.50 12.25 -34.29
CA PHE A 8 -37.88 11.01 -33.81
C PHE A 8 -36.39 10.92 -34.19
N ILE A 9 -36.03 11.30 -35.39
CA ILE A 9 -34.64 11.34 -35.87
C ILE A 9 -33.84 12.40 -35.04
N LEU A 10 -34.44 13.55 -34.77
CA LEU A 10 -33.79 14.62 -34.01
C LEU A 10 -33.52 14.21 -32.56
N ILE A 11 -34.42 13.44 -31.93
CA ILE A 11 -34.25 12.89 -30.60
C ILE A 11 -33.14 11.82 -30.58
N ILE A 12 -33.07 10.96 -31.58
CA ILE A 12 -32.01 9.95 -31.68
C ILE A 12 -30.65 10.62 -31.86
N PHE A 13 -30.57 11.70 -32.63
CA PHE A 13 -29.34 12.44 -32.87
C PHE A 13 -28.79 13.13 -31.57
N THR A 14 -29.69 13.58 -30.70
CA THR A 14 -29.28 14.18 -29.40
C THR A 14 -28.75 13.16 -28.38
N ILE A 15 -29.19 11.90 -28.47
CA ILE A 15 -28.72 10.83 -27.57
C ILE A 15 -27.30 10.38 -27.91
N LEU A 16 -26.86 10.52 -29.17
CA LEU A 16 -25.55 10.10 -29.64
C LEU A 16 -24.40 11.05 -29.22
N THR A 17 -24.71 12.26 -28.75
CA THR A 17 -23.68 13.22 -28.33
C THR A 17 -23.32 13.15 -26.85
N SER A 18 -23.91 12.20 -26.09
CA SER A 18 -23.65 12.04 -24.65
C SER A 18 -22.45 11.12 -24.34
N CYS A 19 -21.51 10.94 -25.26
CA CYS A 19 -20.20 10.41 -24.92
C CYS A 19 -19.26 11.57 -24.59
N SER A 20 -19.47 12.18 -23.41
CA SER A 20 -18.44 12.98 -22.78
C SER A 20 -17.33 12.04 -22.34
N SER A 21 -16.30 11.95 -23.14
CA SER A 21 -15.00 11.41 -22.73
C SER A 21 -14.46 12.30 -21.62
N GLU A 22 -14.77 11.93 -20.39
CA GLU A 22 -14.04 12.45 -19.23
C GLU A 22 -12.60 11.98 -19.41
N ASN A 23 -11.74 12.86 -19.88
CA ASN A 23 -10.31 12.67 -19.85
C ASN A 23 -9.91 12.58 -18.37
N LYS A 24 -10.08 11.38 -17.79
CA LYS A 24 -9.40 11.00 -16.58
C LYS A 24 -7.92 11.18 -16.90
N LYS A 25 -7.35 12.30 -16.46
CA LYS A 25 -5.90 12.42 -16.37
C LYS A 25 -5.45 11.25 -15.52
N ILE A 26 -4.99 10.20 -16.18
CA ILE A 26 -4.22 9.16 -15.54
C ILE A 26 -3.01 9.92 -15.03
N SER A 27 -3.01 10.26 -13.74
CA SER A 27 -1.81 10.73 -13.08
C SER A 27 -0.84 9.55 -13.18
N ILE A 28 0.12 9.66 -14.07
CA ILE A 28 1.27 8.76 -14.12
C ILE A 28 1.96 9.02 -12.78
N ILE A 29 1.70 8.16 -11.80
CA ILE A 29 2.44 8.15 -10.55
C ILE A 29 3.84 7.78 -10.97
N LYS A 30 4.77 8.75 -10.89
CA LYS A 30 6.17 8.49 -11.21
C LYS A 30 6.72 7.57 -10.13
N GLU A 31 7.53 6.61 -10.53
CA GLU A 31 8.18 5.66 -9.61
C GLU A 31 9.00 6.40 -8.54
N ASP A 32 9.69 7.48 -8.94
CA ASP A 32 10.42 8.38 -8.03
C ASP A 32 9.54 8.98 -6.92
N ASP A 33 8.26 9.27 -7.22
CA ASP A 33 7.32 9.81 -6.24
C ASP A 33 6.88 8.75 -5.23
N LEU A 34 6.69 7.50 -5.66
CA LEU A 34 6.39 6.38 -4.77
C LEU A 34 7.56 6.03 -3.85
N GLU A 35 8.79 6.12 -4.34
CA GLU A 35 9.98 5.89 -3.53
C GLU A 35 10.11 6.94 -2.43
N LEU A 36 9.88 8.21 -2.74
CA LEU A 36 9.88 9.28 -1.74
C LEU A 36 8.80 9.08 -0.68
N GLN A 37 7.58 8.76 -1.10
CA GLN A 37 6.47 8.47 -0.18
C GLN A 37 6.77 7.26 0.71
N MET A 38 7.39 6.22 0.17
CA MET A 38 7.84 5.04 0.94
C MET A 38 8.87 5.43 1.99
N ILE A 39 9.87 6.24 1.63
CA ILE A 39 10.89 6.73 2.56
C ILE A 39 10.26 7.55 3.69
N ASP A 40 9.30 8.41 3.37
CA ASP A 40 8.61 9.23 4.36
C ASP A 40 7.78 8.36 5.30
N ALA A 41 7.03 7.39 4.78
CA ALA A 41 6.27 6.45 5.60
C ALA A 41 7.19 5.60 6.51
N TYR A 42 8.34 5.15 5.99
CA TYR A 42 9.33 4.41 6.78
C TYR A 42 9.88 5.24 7.93
N LYS A 43 10.27 6.51 7.67
CA LYS A 43 10.78 7.44 8.69
C LYS A 43 9.73 7.72 9.76
N GLU A 44 8.50 8.02 9.34
CA GLU A 44 7.38 8.26 10.26
C GLU A 44 7.14 7.03 11.14
N GLY A 45 7.17 5.82 10.56
CA GLY A 45 7.08 4.58 11.32
C GLY A 45 8.17 4.45 12.38
N TYR A 46 9.39 4.84 12.06
CA TYR A 46 10.51 4.79 12.99
C TYR A 46 10.37 5.80 14.14
N GLU A 47 9.96 7.03 13.83
CA GLU A 47 9.70 8.07 14.82
C GLU A 47 8.59 7.67 15.80
N GLU A 48 7.51 7.07 15.30
CA GLU A 48 6.41 6.61 16.14
C GLU A 48 6.79 5.40 17.00
N LEU A 49 7.66 4.52 16.48
CA LEU A 49 8.23 3.43 17.25
C LEU A 49 9.04 3.95 18.44
N GLU A 50 9.87 4.99 18.26
CA GLU A 50 10.64 5.62 19.31
C GLU A 50 9.74 6.31 20.34
N LYS A 51 8.63 6.90 19.95
CA LYS A 51 7.61 7.47 20.84
C LYS A 51 6.82 6.41 21.60
N GLY A 52 6.89 5.15 21.15
CA GLY A 52 6.19 4.01 21.74
C GLY A 52 4.77 3.79 21.23
N ASP A 53 4.33 4.52 20.20
CA ASP A 53 3.09 4.23 19.46
C ASP A 53 3.34 3.14 18.41
N VAL A 54 3.44 1.90 18.89
CA VAL A 54 3.79 0.75 18.06
C VAL A 54 2.69 0.37 17.05
N ILE A 55 1.44 0.70 17.34
CA ILE A 55 0.31 0.43 16.44
C ILE A 55 0.41 1.33 15.21
N TYR A 56 0.66 2.61 15.43
CA TYR A 56 0.82 3.56 14.34
C TYR A 56 2.14 3.33 13.59
N ALA A 57 3.23 3.02 14.31
CA ALA A 57 4.51 2.64 13.72
C ALA A 57 4.37 1.44 12.77
N ALA A 58 3.73 0.36 13.21
CA ALA A 58 3.49 -0.82 12.38
C ALA A 58 2.64 -0.50 11.13
N LYS A 59 1.61 0.35 11.28
CA LYS A 59 0.81 0.82 10.15
C LYS A 59 1.67 1.54 9.12
N LYS A 60 2.59 2.42 9.56
CA LYS A 60 3.47 3.18 8.68
C LYS A 60 4.52 2.31 7.99
N PHE A 61 5.07 1.33 8.69
CA PHE A 61 5.94 0.35 8.06
C PHE A 61 5.21 -0.50 7.01
N ASN A 62 3.97 -0.92 7.26
CA ASN A 62 3.18 -1.64 6.28
C ASN A 62 2.79 -0.74 5.08
N GLU A 63 2.55 0.55 5.30
CA GLU A 63 2.34 1.54 4.23
C GLU A 63 3.60 1.65 3.33
N ALA A 64 4.79 1.74 3.94
CA ALA A 64 6.05 1.80 3.20
C ALA A 64 6.26 0.55 2.31
N GLU A 65 5.98 -0.64 2.82
CA GLU A 65 6.03 -1.87 2.02
C GLU A 65 5.08 -1.83 0.82
N LEU A 66 3.87 -1.32 1.00
CA LEU A 66 2.85 -1.27 -0.05
C LEU A 66 3.17 -0.26 -1.14
N LEU A 67 3.79 0.87 -0.78
CA LEU A 67 4.15 1.94 -1.71
C LEU A 67 5.24 1.51 -2.70
N TYR A 68 6.24 0.76 -2.25
CA TYR A 68 7.34 0.33 -3.11
C TYR A 68 7.80 -1.11 -2.78
N PRO A 69 6.99 -2.13 -3.14
CA PRO A 69 7.17 -3.52 -2.70
C PRO A 69 8.45 -4.19 -3.17
N GLN A 70 9.06 -3.70 -4.25
CA GLN A 70 10.31 -4.24 -4.82
C GLN A 70 11.57 -3.65 -4.19
N SER A 71 11.45 -2.67 -3.29
CA SER A 71 12.60 -2.08 -2.62
C SER A 71 13.15 -2.98 -1.51
N GLU A 72 14.42 -2.81 -1.19
CA GLU A 72 15.01 -3.43 0.00
C GLU A 72 14.36 -2.96 1.30
N TRP A 73 13.79 -1.75 1.30
CA TRP A 73 13.08 -1.17 2.43
C TRP A 73 11.76 -1.86 2.71
N ALA A 74 11.12 -2.43 1.68
CA ALA A 74 9.86 -3.12 1.85
C ALA A 74 9.98 -4.33 2.80
N SER A 75 10.97 -5.17 2.60
CA SER A 75 11.22 -6.32 3.48
C SER A 75 11.62 -5.89 4.90
N LYS A 76 12.47 -4.85 5.02
CA LYS A 76 12.85 -4.27 6.32
C LYS A 76 11.65 -3.69 7.06
N SER A 77 10.73 -3.05 6.34
CA SER A 77 9.50 -2.48 6.92
C SER A 77 8.60 -3.56 7.54
N VAL A 78 8.40 -4.69 6.87
CA VAL A 78 7.62 -5.81 7.44
C VAL A 78 8.25 -6.31 8.73
N LEU A 79 9.55 -6.48 8.74
CA LEU A 79 10.27 -6.96 9.92
C LEU A 79 10.21 -5.97 11.07
N LEU A 80 10.28 -4.66 10.78
CA LEU A 80 10.10 -3.61 11.78
C LEU A 80 8.67 -3.53 12.31
N SER A 81 7.66 -3.77 11.46
CA SER A 81 6.26 -3.89 11.90
C SER A 81 6.10 -5.02 12.90
N ALA A 82 6.67 -6.20 12.61
CA ALA A 82 6.68 -7.34 13.53
C ALA A 82 7.37 -7.00 14.87
N TYR A 83 8.55 -6.39 14.79
CA TYR A 83 9.28 -5.95 15.99
C TYR A 83 8.49 -4.93 16.81
N ALA A 84 7.85 -3.96 16.17
CA ALA A 84 7.03 -2.97 16.84
C ALA A 84 5.93 -3.62 17.68
N TYR A 85 5.20 -4.56 17.12
CA TYR A 85 4.19 -5.33 17.86
C TYR A 85 4.79 -6.16 18.99
N TYR A 86 5.90 -6.85 18.72
CA TYR A 86 6.60 -7.64 19.75
C TYR A 86 7.01 -6.79 20.96
N SER A 87 7.54 -5.61 20.72
CA SER A 87 8.07 -4.72 21.76
C SER A 87 7.05 -4.28 22.84
N LYS A 88 5.76 -4.40 22.51
CA LYS A 88 4.64 -4.09 23.43
C LYS A 88 3.74 -5.29 23.71
N ASN A 89 4.26 -6.49 23.53
CA ASN A 89 3.59 -7.76 23.83
C ASN A 89 2.33 -8.04 22.98
N TYR A 90 2.22 -7.44 21.80
CA TYR A 90 1.20 -7.78 20.80
C TYR A 90 1.66 -9.00 20.00
N TYR A 91 1.87 -10.13 20.69
CA TYR A 91 2.51 -11.32 20.13
C TYR A 91 1.76 -11.90 18.92
N GLU A 92 0.45 -11.99 18.97
CA GLU A 92 -0.35 -12.50 17.84
C GLU A 92 -0.09 -11.71 16.57
N ARG A 93 -0.12 -10.38 16.64
CA ARG A 93 0.17 -9.51 15.50
C ARG A 93 1.62 -9.61 15.03
N SER A 94 2.55 -9.75 15.97
CA SER A 94 3.96 -9.96 15.64
C SER A 94 4.16 -11.27 14.88
N ILE A 95 3.53 -12.34 15.31
CA ILE A 95 3.57 -13.66 14.65
C ILE A 95 3.00 -13.54 13.22
N GLU A 96 1.85 -12.91 13.04
CA GLU A 96 1.25 -12.70 11.72
C GLU A 96 2.20 -11.98 10.75
N GLU A 97 2.84 -10.91 11.21
CA GLU A 97 3.81 -10.16 10.41
C GLU A 97 5.08 -10.97 10.10
N LEU A 98 5.58 -11.76 11.07
CA LEU A 98 6.75 -12.62 10.88
C LEU A 98 6.46 -13.76 9.89
N GLU A 99 5.32 -14.42 9.99
CA GLU A 99 4.90 -15.45 9.05
C GLU A 99 4.75 -14.88 7.64
N ARG A 100 4.18 -13.66 7.52
CA ARG A 100 4.07 -12.93 6.26
C ARG A 100 5.46 -12.61 5.68
N PHE A 101 6.40 -12.15 6.52
CA PHE A 101 7.78 -11.88 6.13
C PHE A 101 8.47 -13.14 5.60
N ILE A 102 8.43 -14.24 6.36
CA ILE A 102 9.06 -15.50 5.99
C ILE A 102 8.53 -16.05 4.67
N LYS A 103 7.21 -15.95 4.46
CA LYS A 103 6.55 -16.40 3.24
C LYS A 103 6.90 -15.54 2.02
N LYS A 104 6.94 -14.21 2.21
CA LYS A 104 7.12 -13.24 1.11
C LYS A 104 8.58 -13.03 0.74
N TYR A 105 9.48 -13.10 1.72
CA TYR A 105 10.91 -12.80 1.57
C TYR A 105 11.83 -13.96 1.98
N PRO A 106 11.65 -15.18 1.46
CA PRO A 106 12.32 -16.41 1.98
C PRO A 106 13.83 -16.43 1.85
N LYS A 107 14.42 -15.51 1.08
CA LYS A 107 15.89 -15.39 0.88
C LYS A 107 16.47 -14.11 1.50
N HIS A 108 15.71 -13.44 2.37
CA HIS A 108 16.19 -12.21 2.99
C HIS A 108 17.32 -12.48 4.00
N GLU A 109 18.30 -11.60 4.07
CA GLU A 109 19.46 -11.73 4.97
C GLU A 109 19.10 -11.82 6.45
N ASN A 110 18.01 -11.18 6.87
CA ASN A 110 17.55 -11.18 8.26
C ASN A 110 16.54 -12.31 8.56
N MET A 111 16.56 -13.40 7.81
CA MET A 111 15.66 -14.54 8.05
C MET A 111 15.90 -15.19 9.42
N ASP A 112 17.16 -15.29 9.83
CA ASP A 112 17.53 -15.83 11.14
C ASP A 112 16.94 -14.98 12.29
N TYR A 113 16.94 -13.67 12.13
CA TYR A 113 16.30 -12.75 13.08
C TYR A 113 14.78 -12.93 13.13
N ALA A 114 14.15 -13.12 11.99
CA ALA A 114 12.70 -13.38 11.94
C ALA A 114 12.33 -14.68 12.67
N TYR A 115 13.08 -15.76 12.46
CA TYR A 115 12.87 -17.01 13.20
C TYR A 115 13.19 -16.88 14.70
N PHE A 116 14.23 -16.12 15.03
CA PHE A 116 14.54 -15.85 16.43
C PHE A 116 13.37 -15.13 17.13
N LEU A 117 12.85 -14.09 16.51
CA LEU A 117 11.74 -13.31 17.07
C LEU A 117 10.44 -14.13 17.16
N LEU A 118 10.22 -15.04 16.21
CA LEU A 118 9.07 -15.94 16.21
C LEU A 118 9.15 -17.00 17.34
N ALA A 119 10.36 -17.36 17.76
CA ALA A 119 10.58 -18.35 18.81
C ALA A 119 10.51 -17.78 20.24
N MET A 120 10.56 -16.45 20.37
CA MET A 120 10.51 -15.74 21.65
C MET A 120 9.09 -15.57 22.17
#